data_624fc2de6cc41e267472562f0f655785
#
_entry.id   624fc2de6cc41e267472562f0f655785
#
_cell.length_a   1.000
_cell.length_b   1.000
_cell.length_c   1.000
_cell.angle_alpha   90.00
_cell.angle_beta   90.00
_cell.angle_gamma   90.00
#
_symmetry.space_group_name_H-M   'P 1'
#
loop_
_entity.id
_entity.type
_entity.pdbx_description
1 polymer ?
#
loop_
_entity_poly.entity_id
_entity_poly.type
_entity_poly.pdbx_seq_one_letter_code
_entity_poly.pdbx_strand_id
1 'polypeptide(L)'
;MRSLRTGIADTKPRPQVLRTGASFRPVPSLPLDTILAGDCIEEMRRLPSASVDLVFADPPYNLQLSGALARPDQSVVDAVDDAWDQFESFAAYDRFTRDWLGEARRIMKPDATLWVIGSYHNIFRVGTILQDLGFWILNDIVWRKANPMPNFRGRRFTNAHETMIWAGRGPETKKYTFHYEALKAGNEDCQARSDWFLPLCTGAERLKDGDGNKAHPTQKPEALLQRVLLSSSNRGDVVLDPFFGTGTTGAVARQLGRHFIGIEREAAYRKVAEARIEAVVPIDPELLRQPAAKREEPRVAFASLVEAGLVRPGTVLTDAKKRFSVVVRPDGQIQSDSIIGSIHKIGALVQGLPACNGWTFWHFDVRGALQPIDALRAEMRKRMAG
;
A
#
# COMPACT_ATOMS: atom_id res chain seq x y z
N MET A 1 -33.77 3.02 -90.32
CA MET A 1 -34.35 3.70 -89.15
C MET A 1 -33.34 3.55 -87.97
N ARG A 2 -32.66 4.61 -87.65
CA ARG A 2 -31.63 4.66 -86.60
C ARG A 2 -32.24 5.16 -85.29
N SER A 3 -32.18 4.35 -84.23
CA SER A 3 -32.58 4.73 -82.88
C SER A 3 -31.47 5.44 -82.14
N LEU A 4 -31.74 6.66 -81.68
CA LEU A 4 -30.88 7.46 -80.84
C LEU A 4 -31.06 7.02 -79.37
N ARG A 5 -30.00 6.55 -78.71
CA ARG A 5 -29.97 6.37 -77.24
C ARG A 5 -29.36 7.61 -76.64
N THR A 6 -30.14 8.34 -75.88
CA THR A 6 -29.69 9.42 -75.02
C THR A 6 -29.20 8.83 -73.68
N GLY A 7 -27.88 8.99 -73.39
CA GLY A 7 -27.32 8.64 -72.11
C GLY A 7 -27.51 9.74 -71.09
N ILE A 8 -28.19 9.44 -69.96
CA ILE A 8 -28.30 10.32 -68.80
C ILE A 8 -27.12 9.98 -67.91
N ALA A 9 -26.20 10.92 -67.69
CA ALA A 9 -25.11 10.78 -66.75
C ALA A 9 -25.62 11.06 -65.33
N ASP A 10 -25.60 10.03 -64.50
CA ASP A 10 -25.98 10.05 -63.07
C ASP A 10 -24.75 10.52 -62.26
N THR A 11 -24.69 11.81 -61.92
CA THR A 11 -23.65 12.41 -61.09
C THR A 11 -24.10 12.37 -59.62
N LYS A 12 -23.74 11.32 -58.90
CA LYS A 12 -23.85 11.30 -57.43
C LYS A 12 -22.85 12.28 -56.82
N PRO A 13 -23.28 13.16 -55.87
CA PRO A 13 -22.38 14.03 -55.17
C PRO A 13 -21.47 13.25 -54.23
N ARG A 14 -20.15 13.51 -54.27
CA ARG A 14 -19.19 12.98 -53.31
C ARG A 14 -19.46 13.55 -51.93
N PRO A 15 -19.42 12.72 -50.84
CA PRO A 15 -19.55 13.26 -49.50
C PRO A 15 -18.35 14.17 -49.18
N GLN A 16 -18.63 15.39 -48.78
CA GLN A 16 -17.66 16.31 -48.19
C GLN A 16 -17.26 15.76 -46.81
N VAL A 17 -16.01 15.34 -46.66
CA VAL A 17 -15.40 15.04 -45.36
C VAL A 17 -15.17 16.36 -44.65
N LEU A 18 -16.07 16.69 -43.71
CA LEU A 18 -15.85 17.76 -42.73
C LEU A 18 -14.64 17.38 -41.86
N ARG A 19 -13.48 17.96 -42.16
CA ARG A 19 -12.34 17.96 -41.26
C ARG A 19 -12.71 18.84 -40.07
N THR A 20 -13.27 18.25 -39.01
CA THR A 20 -13.31 18.87 -37.70
C THR A 20 -11.88 18.89 -37.18
N GLY A 21 -11.25 20.04 -37.27
CA GLY A 21 -9.96 20.30 -36.63
C GLY A 21 -10.13 20.30 -35.12
N ALA A 22 -10.16 19.11 -34.52
CA ALA A 22 -9.94 18.97 -33.08
C ALA A 22 -8.50 19.40 -32.82
N SER A 23 -8.34 20.60 -32.29
CA SER A 23 -7.05 21.05 -31.77
C SER A 23 -6.63 20.05 -30.70
N PHE A 24 -5.65 19.23 -31.02
CA PHE A 24 -4.99 18.37 -30.04
C PHE A 24 -4.33 19.29 -29.00
N ARG A 25 -4.99 19.56 -27.88
CA ARG A 25 -4.31 20.12 -26.73
C ARG A 25 -3.39 19.04 -26.22
N PRO A 26 -2.07 19.26 -26.14
CA PRO A 26 -1.17 18.28 -25.57
C PRO A 26 -1.65 17.98 -24.14
N VAL A 27 -1.82 16.72 -23.81
CA VAL A 27 -2.10 16.30 -22.42
C VAL A 27 -0.89 16.75 -21.60
N PRO A 28 -1.09 17.57 -20.54
CA PRO A 28 0.04 18.01 -19.72
C PRO A 28 0.82 16.80 -19.24
N SER A 29 2.13 16.79 -19.46
CA SER A 29 3.00 15.77 -18.89
C SER A 29 2.95 15.88 -17.36
N LEU A 30 2.88 14.75 -16.65
CA LEU A 30 2.93 14.76 -15.19
C LEU A 30 4.25 15.35 -14.71
N PRO A 31 4.22 16.26 -13.71
CA PRO A 31 5.42 16.83 -13.09
C PRO A 31 6.04 15.82 -12.13
N LEU A 32 6.63 14.74 -12.68
CA LEU A 32 7.26 13.69 -11.89
C LEU A 32 8.46 14.24 -11.11
N ASP A 33 8.67 13.70 -9.91
CA ASP A 33 9.79 13.99 -9.02
C ASP A 33 9.92 15.48 -8.70
N THR A 34 8.78 16.15 -8.53
CA THR A 34 8.67 17.60 -8.36
C THR A 34 7.84 17.94 -7.12
N ILE A 35 8.21 19.04 -6.45
CA ILE A 35 7.44 19.66 -5.37
C ILE A 35 6.72 20.87 -5.95
N LEU A 36 5.40 20.81 -6.07
CA LEU A 36 4.54 21.91 -6.51
C LEU A 36 4.34 22.90 -5.38
N ALA A 37 4.53 24.19 -5.68
CA ALA A 37 4.40 25.27 -4.72
C ALA A 37 2.99 25.83 -4.76
N GLY A 38 2.15 25.56 -3.76
CA GLY A 38 0.80 26.11 -3.75
C GLY A 38 -0.17 25.40 -2.82
N ASP A 39 -1.44 25.77 -2.96
CA ASP A 39 -2.55 25.11 -2.29
C ASP A 39 -2.80 23.71 -2.88
N CYS A 40 -3.02 22.73 -2.01
CA CYS A 40 -3.14 21.32 -2.44
C CYS A 40 -4.32 21.09 -3.41
N ILE A 41 -5.45 21.75 -3.21
CA ILE A 41 -6.64 21.61 -4.05
C ILE A 41 -6.39 22.24 -5.43
N GLU A 42 -5.81 23.46 -5.44
CA GLU A 42 -5.50 24.19 -6.67
C GLU A 42 -4.47 23.44 -7.54
N GLU A 43 -3.40 22.94 -6.93
CA GLU A 43 -2.37 22.21 -7.66
C GLU A 43 -2.89 20.85 -8.15
N MET A 44 -3.67 20.12 -7.33
CA MET A 44 -4.29 18.87 -7.79
C MET A 44 -5.24 19.08 -8.97
N ARG A 45 -6.00 20.20 -9.03
CA ARG A 45 -6.88 20.55 -10.16
C ARG A 45 -6.13 20.63 -11.49
N ARG A 46 -4.85 21.01 -11.47
CA ARG A 46 -4.00 21.10 -12.67
C ARG A 46 -3.48 19.75 -13.15
N LEU A 47 -3.49 18.74 -12.27
CA LEU A 47 -3.06 17.39 -12.64
C LEU A 47 -4.14 16.66 -13.45
N PRO A 48 -3.75 15.84 -14.45
CA PRO A 48 -4.70 15.08 -15.25
C PRO A 48 -5.42 14.02 -14.40
N SER A 49 -6.66 13.71 -14.76
CA SER A 49 -7.44 12.64 -14.14
C SER A 49 -6.77 11.28 -14.37
N ALA A 50 -6.96 10.36 -13.45
CA ALA A 50 -6.47 8.96 -13.53
C ALA A 50 -4.96 8.86 -13.85
N SER A 51 -4.14 9.63 -13.14
CA SER A 51 -2.72 9.79 -13.41
C SER A 51 -1.78 9.25 -12.32
N VAL A 52 -2.25 9.09 -11.07
CA VAL A 52 -1.42 8.61 -9.95
C VAL A 52 -1.83 7.22 -9.48
N ASP A 53 -0.85 6.45 -8.99
CA ASP A 53 -1.02 5.07 -8.56
C ASP A 53 -1.32 4.96 -7.07
N LEU A 54 -0.80 5.90 -6.28
CA LEU A 54 -0.99 5.94 -4.83
C LEU A 54 -1.05 7.38 -4.35
N VAL A 55 -1.96 7.65 -3.42
CA VAL A 55 -1.99 8.91 -2.66
C VAL A 55 -1.67 8.60 -1.21
N PHE A 56 -0.70 9.30 -0.62
CA PHE A 56 -0.49 9.34 0.82
C PHE A 56 -0.77 10.76 1.31
N ALA A 57 -1.61 10.91 2.32
CA ALA A 57 -2.04 12.21 2.81
C ALA A 57 -1.95 12.31 4.33
N ASP A 58 -1.27 13.36 4.81
CA ASP A 58 -1.18 13.76 6.21
C ASP A 58 -1.83 15.15 6.37
N PRO A 59 -3.17 15.23 6.25
CA PRO A 59 -3.86 16.52 6.22
C PRO A 59 -3.79 17.23 7.58
N PRO A 60 -4.09 18.53 7.66
CA PRO A 60 -4.28 19.25 8.92
C PRO A 60 -5.21 18.48 9.86
N TYR A 61 -4.87 18.44 11.15
CA TYR A 61 -5.64 17.67 12.16
C TYR A 61 -6.73 18.50 12.82
N ASN A 62 -6.73 19.82 12.63
CA ASN A 62 -7.61 20.77 13.30
C ASN A 62 -7.53 20.63 14.83
N LEU A 63 -6.30 20.66 15.36
CA LEU A 63 -6.04 20.36 16.76
C LEU A 63 -6.71 21.31 17.73
N GLN A 64 -7.06 22.54 17.32
CA GLN A 64 -7.75 23.58 18.11
C GLN A 64 -7.11 23.77 19.49
N LEU A 65 -5.78 23.79 19.54
CA LEU A 65 -5.03 24.00 20.76
C LEU A 65 -5.19 25.44 21.24
N SER A 66 -5.94 25.65 22.31
CA SER A 66 -6.03 26.94 23.00
C SER A 66 -4.96 27.02 24.07
N GLY A 67 -3.86 27.78 23.77
CA GLY A 67 -2.82 28.11 24.73
C GLY A 67 -1.59 27.18 24.73
N ALA A 68 -0.48 27.70 25.24
CA ALA A 68 0.79 26.99 25.32
C ALA A 68 0.70 25.74 26.21
N LEU A 69 1.18 24.62 25.71
CA LEU A 69 1.39 23.41 26.50
C LEU A 69 2.74 23.50 27.20
N ALA A 70 2.76 23.43 28.53
CA ALA A 70 3.99 23.40 29.32
C ALA A 70 4.24 21.99 29.88
N ARG A 71 5.52 21.60 29.94
CA ARG A 71 5.96 20.39 30.65
C ARG A 71 5.96 20.63 32.17
N PRO A 72 6.12 19.57 32.98
CA PRO A 72 6.21 19.72 34.44
C PRO A 72 7.36 20.62 34.91
N ASP A 73 8.43 20.75 34.11
CA ASP A 73 9.58 21.62 34.34
C ASP A 73 9.37 23.07 33.86
N GLN A 74 8.12 23.42 33.50
CA GLN A 74 7.68 24.73 32.96
C GLN A 74 8.24 25.06 31.55
N SER A 75 9.02 24.20 30.93
CA SER A 75 9.40 24.38 29.54
C SER A 75 8.20 24.29 28.61
N VAL A 76 8.10 25.21 27.65
CA VAL A 76 7.02 25.22 26.65
C VAL A 76 7.17 24.04 25.70
N VAL A 77 6.09 23.31 25.45
CA VAL A 77 6.06 22.31 24.39
C VAL A 77 5.78 23.04 23.10
N ASP A 78 6.68 22.89 22.15
CA ASP A 78 6.49 23.29 20.77
C ASP A 78 5.34 22.46 20.19
N ALA A 79 4.13 22.98 20.33
CA ALA A 79 2.89 22.35 19.86
C ALA A 79 2.52 22.96 18.52
N VAL A 80 1.75 22.21 17.72
CA VAL A 80 1.25 22.70 16.44
C VAL A 80 0.18 23.76 16.72
N ASP A 81 0.53 25.03 16.58
CA ASP A 81 -0.35 26.19 16.63
C ASP A 81 -0.33 26.98 15.32
N ASP A 82 0.22 26.39 14.29
CA ASP A 82 0.34 26.95 12.94
C ASP A 82 -1.02 27.27 12.31
N ALA A 83 -1.09 28.36 11.58
CA ALA A 83 -2.32 28.83 10.92
C ALA A 83 -2.92 27.80 9.93
N TRP A 84 -2.09 26.92 9.38
CA TRP A 84 -2.54 25.87 8.45
C TRP A 84 -3.35 24.76 9.13
N ASP A 85 -3.25 24.58 10.48
CA ASP A 85 -4.01 23.57 11.25
C ASP A 85 -5.25 24.17 11.94
N GLN A 86 -5.60 25.44 11.69
CA GLN A 86 -6.70 26.13 12.31
C GLN A 86 -7.85 26.36 11.32
N PHE A 87 -9.04 25.87 11.68
CA PHE A 87 -10.28 26.05 10.94
C PHE A 87 -11.32 26.75 11.80
N GLU A 88 -12.09 27.68 11.20
CA GLU A 88 -13.11 28.45 11.88
C GLU A 88 -14.23 27.57 12.49
N SER A 89 -14.49 26.42 11.89
CA SER A 89 -15.52 25.49 12.33
C SER A 89 -15.26 24.07 11.77
N PHE A 90 -15.89 23.08 12.36
CA PHE A 90 -15.91 21.73 11.80
C PHE A 90 -16.56 21.68 10.41
N ALA A 91 -17.54 22.54 10.12
CA ALA A 91 -18.12 22.61 8.78
C ALA A 91 -17.12 23.15 7.75
N ALA A 92 -16.25 24.09 8.12
CA ALA A 92 -15.16 24.55 7.26
C ALA A 92 -14.13 23.46 7.01
N TYR A 93 -13.75 22.72 8.07
CA TYR A 93 -12.87 21.56 7.97
C TYR A 93 -13.46 20.46 7.07
N ASP A 94 -14.74 20.16 7.19
CA ASP A 94 -15.43 19.16 6.38
C ASP A 94 -15.48 19.55 4.91
N ARG A 95 -15.71 20.85 4.58
CA ARG A 95 -15.65 21.35 3.20
C ARG A 95 -14.25 21.19 2.61
N PHE A 96 -13.23 21.66 3.33
CA PHE A 96 -11.83 21.48 2.93
C PHE A 96 -11.51 20.01 2.68
N THR A 97 -11.89 19.12 3.61
CA THR A 97 -11.64 17.68 3.51
C THR A 97 -12.36 17.08 2.30
N ARG A 98 -13.59 17.48 2.04
CA ARG A 98 -14.37 17.01 0.89
C ARG A 98 -13.74 17.47 -0.43
N ASP A 99 -13.25 18.69 -0.48
CA ASP A 99 -12.67 19.27 -1.69
C ASP A 99 -11.35 18.59 -2.07
N TRP A 100 -10.40 18.45 -1.14
CA TRP A 100 -9.14 17.79 -1.46
C TRP A 100 -9.29 16.28 -1.72
N LEU A 101 -10.17 15.58 -0.98
CA LEU A 101 -10.47 14.17 -1.24
C LEU A 101 -11.15 13.98 -2.60
N GLY A 102 -12.02 14.89 -3.01
CA GLY A 102 -12.66 14.88 -4.33
C GLY A 102 -11.63 14.97 -5.45
N GLU A 103 -10.66 15.89 -5.34
CA GLU A 103 -9.57 16.02 -6.31
C GLU A 103 -8.62 14.80 -6.26
N ALA A 104 -8.25 14.30 -5.07
CA ALA A 104 -7.47 13.09 -4.93
C ALA A 104 -8.14 11.91 -5.66
N ARG A 105 -9.46 11.71 -5.47
CA ARG A 105 -10.23 10.66 -6.14
C ARG A 105 -10.23 10.82 -7.66
N ARG A 106 -10.31 12.04 -8.17
CA ARG A 106 -10.29 12.34 -9.62
C ARG A 106 -8.97 11.93 -10.27
N ILE A 107 -7.85 12.27 -9.62
CA ILE A 107 -6.50 12.03 -10.17
C ILE A 107 -6.00 10.59 -9.95
N MET A 108 -6.58 9.84 -9.01
CA MET A 108 -6.28 8.43 -8.81
C MET A 108 -6.67 7.59 -10.02
N LYS A 109 -5.78 6.70 -10.47
CA LYS A 109 -6.09 5.65 -11.46
C LYS A 109 -7.20 4.72 -10.95
N PRO A 110 -7.87 3.94 -11.81
CA PRO A 110 -8.96 3.05 -11.39
C PRO A 110 -8.57 2.06 -10.27
N ASP A 111 -7.34 1.53 -10.32
CA ASP A 111 -6.83 0.57 -9.34
C ASP A 111 -5.89 1.20 -8.30
N ALA A 112 -5.82 2.54 -8.25
CA ALA A 112 -5.03 3.26 -7.27
C ALA A 112 -5.62 3.18 -5.86
N THR A 113 -4.77 3.35 -4.85
CA THR A 113 -5.18 3.41 -3.45
C THR A 113 -4.78 4.72 -2.78
N LEU A 114 -5.52 5.05 -1.73
CA LEU A 114 -5.31 6.22 -0.88
C LEU A 114 -5.00 5.77 0.54
N TRP A 115 -4.01 6.40 1.15
CA TRP A 115 -3.71 6.34 2.57
C TRP A 115 -3.91 7.72 3.18
N VAL A 116 -4.70 7.81 4.23
CA VAL A 116 -4.87 9.05 5.00
C VAL A 116 -4.52 8.77 6.44
N ILE A 117 -3.59 9.52 7.01
CA ILE A 117 -3.24 9.44 8.43
C ILE A 117 -3.94 10.56 9.20
N GLY A 118 -4.31 10.28 10.44
CA GLY A 118 -4.92 11.25 11.34
C GLY A 118 -4.91 10.80 12.79
N SER A 119 -5.27 11.74 13.64
CA SER A 119 -5.49 11.49 15.06
C SER A 119 -6.99 11.44 15.39
N TYR A 120 -7.33 11.18 16.65
CA TYR A 120 -8.71 11.20 17.11
C TYR A 120 -9.44 12.55 16.92
N HIS A 121 -8.71 13.63 16.61
CA HIS A 121 -9.32 14.94 16.33
C HIS A 121 -10.03 14.98 14.97
N ASN A 122 -9.49 14.29 13.95
CA ASN A 122 -9.95 14.44 12.58
C ASN A 122 -10.34 13.12 11.89
N ILE A 123 -9.74 11.99 12.28
CA ILE A 123 -9.83 10.76 11.48
C ILE A 123 -11.27 10.24 11.29
N PHE A 124 -12.14 10.43 12.26
CA PHE A 124 -13.54 10.01 12.17
C PHE A 124 -14.33 10.84 11.14
N ARG A 125 -14.03 12.15 11.04
CA ARG A 125 -14.61 13.04 10.02
C ARG A 125 -14.09 12.68 8.64
N VAL A 126 -12.78 12.49 8.52
CA VAL A 126 -12.13 12.05 7.28
C VAL A 126 -12.73 10.72 6.82
N GLY A 127 -12.88 9.74 7.71
CA GLY A 127 -13.48 8.43 7.40
C GLY A 127 -14.92 8.53 6.90
N THR A 128 -15.74 9.38 7.51
CA THR A 128 -17.12 9.64 7.05
C THR A 128 -17.11 10.26 5.65
N ILE A 129 -16.28 11.28 5.42
CA ILE A 129 -16.22 11.97 4.12
C ILE A 129 -15.68 11.05 3.02
N LEU A 130 -14.72 10.18 3.32
CA LEU A 130 -14.25 9.15 2.39
C LEU A 130 -15.41 8.27 1.90
N GLN A 131 -16.23 7.77 2.84
CA GLN A 131 -17.38 6.94 2.49
C GLN A 131 -18.45 7.71 1.72
N ASP A 132 -18.75 8.96 2.09
CA ASP A 132 -19.69 9.85 1.38
C ASP A 132 -19.26 10.10 -0.07
N LEU A 133 -17.94 10.24 -0.31
CA LEU A 133 -17.36 10.43 -1.64
C LEU A 133 -17.26 9.12 -2.44
N GLY A 134 -17.64 7.98 -1.86
CA GLY A 134 -17.66 6.69 -2.53
C GLY A 134 -16.31 5.99 -2.59
N PHE A 135 -15.34 6.33 -1.73
CA PHE A 135 -14.15 5.50 -1.54
C PHE A 135 -14.53 4.17 -0.87
N TRP A 136 -13.79 3.12 -1.20
CA TRP A 136 -13.95 1.80 -0.58
C TRP A 136 -12.84 1.59 0.45
N ILE A 137 -13.17 1.63 1.75
CA ILE A 137 -12.21 1.41 2.82
C ILE A 137 -11.78 -0.06 2.80
N LEU A 138 -10.48 -0.31 2.67
CA LEU A 138 -9.87 -1.63 2.66
C LEU A 138 -9.47 -2.06 4.07
N ASN A 139 -8.83 -1.15 4.82
CA ASN A 139 -8.47 -1.33 6.24
C ASN A 139 -8.40 0.02 6.96
N ASP A 140 -8.60 -0.04 8.27
CA ASP A 140 -8.02 0.90 9.22
C ASP A 140 -6.72 0.31 9.79
N ILE A 141 -5.69 1.13 9.94
CA ILE A 141 -4.41 0.74 10.48
C ILE A 141 -4.09 1.61 11.69
N VAL A 142 -3.80 0.97 12.82
CA VAL A 142 -3.38 1.65 14.04
C VAL A 142 -1.85 1.69 14.11
N TRP A 143 -1.27 2.86 13.91
CA TRP A 143 0.14 3.06 14.20
C TRP A 143 0.34 3.30 15.69
N ARG A 144 0.80 2.28 16.41
CA ARG A 144 1.20 2.36 17.82
C ARG A 144 2.61 2.95 17.92
N LYS A 145 2.72 4.09 18.59
CA LYS A 145 3.98 4.81 18.79
C LYS A 145 4.82 4.08 19.83
N ALA A 146 6.07 3.74 19.52
CA ALA A 146 6.98 3.10 20.47
C ALA A 146 7.35 4.02 21.65
N ASN A 147 7.36 5.33 21.41
CA ASN A 147 7.79 6.36 22.35
C ASN A 147 6.78 7.54 22.39
N PRO A 148 5.52 7.30 22.79
CA PRO A 148 4.51 8.36 22.80
C PRO A 148 4.82 9.42 23.85
N MET A 149 4.50 10.69 23.53
CA MET A 149 4.61 11.77 24.49
C MET A 149 3.57 11.60 25.60
N PRO A 150 3.95 11.65 26.88
CA PRO A 150 3.01 11.52 27.99
C PRO A 150 2.02 12.67 28.05
N ASN A 151 0.85 12.43 28.64
CA ASN A 151 -0.09 13.49 28.97
C ASN A 151 0.35 14.19 30.27
N PHE A 152 1.03 15.31 30.15
CA PHE A 152 1.62 16.03 31.29
C PHE A 152 0.60 16.51 32.34
N ARG A 153 -0.68 16.72 31.95
CA ARG A 153 -1.75 17.15 32.89
C ARG A 153 -2.39 15.98 33.63
N GLY A 154 -2.08 14.72 33.27
CA GLY A 154 -2.64 13.51 33.90
C GLY A 154 -4.15 13.37 33.85
N ARG A 155 -4.84 14.08 32.96
CA ARG A 155 -6.32 14.13 32.91
C ARG A 155 -6.94 13.25 31.83
N ARG A 156 -6.14 12.56 31.03
CA ARG A 156 -6.54 11.62 29.98
C ARG A 156 -5.38 10.68 29.65
N PHE A 157 -5.69 9.63 28.92
CA PHE A 157 -4.68 8.67 28.48
C PHE A 157 -3.62 9.33 27.60
N THR A 158 -2.40 8.78 27.61
CA THR A 158 -1.34 9.11 26.64
C THR A 158 -1.82 8.81 25.23
N ASN A 159 -1.65 9.77 24.30
CA ASN A 159 -1.98 9.55 22.89
C ASN A 159 -0.93 8.67 22.22
N ALA A 160 -1.08 7.36 22.41
CA ALA A 160 -0.09 6.36 22.02
C ALA A 160 -0.24 5.82 20.60
N HIS A 161 -1.20 6.31 19.82
CA HIS A 161 -1.38 5.87 18.44
C HIS A 161 -1.93 6.98 17.54
N GLU A 162 -1.77 6.78 16.24
CA GLU A 162 -2.50 7.45 15.18
C GLU A 162 -3.17 6.39 14.31
N THR A 163 -4.23 6.78 13.60
CA THR A 163 -4.97 5.89 12.72
C THR A 163 -4.71 6.28 11.28
N MET A 164 -4.48 5.28 10.43
CA MET A 164 -4.47 5.46 8.98
C MET A 164 -5.69 4.74 8.39
N ILE A 165 -6.32 5.36 7.41
CA ILE A 165 -7.35 4.72 6.59
C ILE A 165 -6.73 4.39 5.24
N TRP A 166 -6.77 3.12 4.86
CA TRP A 166 -6.40 2.66 3.52
C TRP A 166 -7.65 2.37 2.72
N ALA A 167 -7.78 3.00 1.56
CA ALA A 167 -8.97 2.93 0.73
C ALA A 167 -8.63 2.81 -0.76
N GLY A 168 -9.43 2.05 -1.49
CA GLY A 168 -9.50 2.08 -2.94
C GLY A 168 -10.36 3.24 -3.44
N ARG A 169 -10.22 3.60 -4.71
CA ARG A 169 -10.97 4.69 -5.36
C ARG A 169 -12.50 4.51 -5.28
N GLY A 170 -12.95 3.26 -5.26
CA GLY A 170 -14.36 2.90 -5.15
C GLY A 170 -14.55 1.39 -5.02
N PRO A 171 -15.78 0.86 -4.91
CA PRO A 171 -16.05 -0.57 -4.76
C PRO A 171 -15.65 -1.40 -5.99
N GLU A 172 -15.45 -0.76 -7.14
CA GLU A 172 -14.92 -1.37 -8.37
C GLU A 172 -13.41 -1.61 -8.35
N THR A 173 -12.67 -0.97 -7.43
CA THR A 173 -11.21 -1.14 -7.28
C THR A 173 -10.89 -2.54 -6.78
N LYS A 174 -10.54 -3.45 -7.69
CA LYS A 174 -10.27 -4.87 -7.35
C LYS A 174 -8.85 -5.33 -7.62
N LYS A 175 -8.12 -4.61 -8.46
CA LYS A 175 -6.75 -4.95 -8.88
C LYS A 175 -5.70 -4.04 -8.24
N TYR A 176 -6.02 -3.47 -7.08
CA TYR A 176 -5.05 -2.65 -6.36
C TYR A 176 -3.81 -3.45 -5.97
N THR A 177 -2.68 -2.78 -5.94
CA THR A 177 -1.41 -3.37 -5.53
C THR A 177 -1.42 -3.67 -4.04
N PHE A 178 -1.13 -4.94 -3.68
CA PHE A 178 -0.86 -5.34 -2.30
C PHE A 178 0.14 -6.49 -2.26
N HIS A 179 1.32 -6.22 -1.76
CA HIS A 179 2.44 -7.17 -1.74
C HIS A 179 2.40 -8.11 -0.54
N TYR A 180 1.35 -8.94 -0.49
CA TYR A 180 1.07 -9.85 0.62
C TYR A 180 2.25 -10.75 1.00
N GLU A 181 2.89 -11.40 0.01
CA GLU A 181 3.98 -12.35 0.27
C GLU A 181 5.24 -11.65 0.78
N ALA A 182 5.56 -10.45 0.28
CA ALA A 182 6.68 -9.66 0.76
C ALA A 182 6.49 -9.21 2.21
N LEU A 183 5.28 -8.73 2.55
CA LEU A 183 4.93 -8.35 3.91
C LEU A 183 4.98 -9.55 4.87
N LYS A 184 4.52 -10.70 4.41
CA LYS A 184 4.55 -11.95 5.17
C LYS A 184 5.98 -12.43 5.41
N ALA A 185 6.84 -12.39 4.38
CA ALA A 185 8.24 -12.76 4.51
C ALA A 185 9.00 -11.85 5.50
N GLY A 186 8.67 -10.54 5.52
CA GLY A 186 9.20 -9.59 6.49
C GLY A 186 8.60 -9.70 7.90
N ASN A 187 7.62 -10.60 8.11
CA ASN A 187 6.92 -10.80 9.39
C ASN A 187 6.94 -12.29 9.82
N GLU A 188 8.11 -12.93 9.75
CA GLU A 188 8.33 -14.32 10.19
C GLU A 188 7.33 -15.31 9.55
N ASP A 189 7.04 -15.15 8.27
CA ASP A 189 6.04 -15.93 7.53
C ASP A 189 4.59 -15.81 8.08
N CYS A 190 4.34 -14.86 8.97
CA CYS A 190 3.02 -14.54 9.48
C CYS A 190 2.39 -13.40 8.68
N GLN A 191 1.06 -13.42 8.51
CA GLN A 191 0.35 -12.32 7.88
C GLN A 191 0.59 -11.01 8.63
N ALA A 192 0.93 -9.93 7.90
CA ALA A 192 1.04 -8.60 8.48
C ALA A 192 -0.29 -8.14 9.07
N ARG A 193 -0.23 -7.50 10.22
CA ARG A 193 -1.38 -7.06 11.00
C ARG A 193 -1.64 -5.57 10.77
N SER A 194 -2.85 -5.11 11.11
CA SER A 194 -3.24 -3.70 11.02
C SER A 194 -2.82 -2.86 12.24
N ASP A 195 -2.11 -3.43 13.21
CA ASP A 195 -1.53 -2.71 14.36
C ASP A 195 0.00 -2.63 14.21
N TRP A 196 0.48 -1.49 13.74
CA TRP A 196 1.90 -1.28 13.47
C TRP A 196 2.61 -0.65 14.66
N PHE A 197 3.66 -1.29 15.14
CA PHE A 197 4.50 -0.74 16.21
C PHE A 197 5.75 -0.10 15.59
N LEU A 198 5.79 1.23 15.53
CA LEU A 198 6.87 2.00 14.93
C LEU A 198 7.22 3.22 15.81
N PRO A 199 8.49 3.66 15.85
CA PRO A 199 8.87 4.85 16.57
C PRO A 199 8.32 6.12 15.92
N LEU A 200 8.24 7.20 16.70
CA LEU A 200 8.13 8.56 16.18
C LEU A 200 9.43 8.94 15.49
N CYS A 201 9.36 9.89 14.56
CA CYS A 201 10.55 10.53 13.99
C CYS A 201 11.34 11.25 15.10
N THR A 202 12.56 10.77 15.38
CA THR A 202 13.45 11.28 16.43
C THR A 202 14.91 11.17 16.02
N GLY A 203 15.81 11.76 16.83
CA GLY A 203 17.26 11.66 16.62
C GLY A 203 17.71 12.24 15.28
N ALA A 204 18.59 11.51 14.58
CA ALA A 204 19.18 11.94 13.32
C ALA A 204 18.19 12.03 12.16
N GLU A 205 17.08 11.28 12.21
CA GLU A 205 16.03 11.33 11.21
C GLU A 205 15.24 12.64 11.23
N ARG A 206 15.15 13.27 12.42
CA ARG A 206 14.42 14.53 12.57
C ARG A 206 15.22 15.68 11.97
N LEU A 207 14.65 16.25 10.92
CA LEU A 207 15.24 17.40 10.23
C LEU A 207 15.21 18.65 11.11
N LYS A 208 16.27 19.45 10.99
CA LYS A 208 16.42 20.72 11.68
C LYS A 208 16.51 21.87 10.68
N ASP A 209 16.05 23.03 11.10
CA ASP A 209 16.22 24.28 10.36
C ASP A 209 17.68 24.83 10.55
N GLY A 210 17.95 25.99 9.94
CA GLY A 210 19.27 26.64 10.04
C GLY A 210 19.66 27.05 11.46
N ASP A 211 18.70 27.19 12.36
CA ASP A 211 18.89 27.59 13.77
C ASP A 211 18.95 26.37 14.70
N GLY A 212 18.87 25.16 14.17
CA GLY A 212 18.93 23.90 14.93
C GLY A 212 17.60 23.47 15.56
N ASN A 213 16.51 24.20 15.32
CA ASN A 213 15.16 23.82 15.75
C ASN A 213 14.58 22.73 14.83
N LYS A 214 13.44 22.16 15.23
CA LYS A 214 12.73 21.22 14.35
C LYS A 214 12.27 21.92 13.08
N ALA A 215 12.64 21.40 11.92
CA ALA A 215 12.20 21.93 10.63
C ALA A 215 10.67 21.81 10.42
N HIS A 216 10.04 20.83 11.05
CA HIS A 216 8.57 20.64 11.01
C HIS A 216 8.11 19.98 12.31
N PRO A 217 7.00 20.43 12.91
CA PRO A 217 6.53 19.93 14.22
C PRO A 217 6.10 18.45 14.16
N THR A 218 5.50 18.00 13.05
CA THR A 218 4.86 16.68 12.91
C THR A 218 5.48 15.80 11.82
N GLN A 219 6.80 15.92 11.56
CA GLN A 219 7.48 15.06 10.57
C GLN A 219 7.17 13.58 10.82
N LYS A 220 6.68 12.88 9.79
CA LYS A 220 6.41 11.44 9.85
C LYS A 220 7.70 10.62 9.69
N PRO A 221 7.81 9.46 10.37
CA PRO A 221 8.99 8.60 10.26
C PRO A 221 9.03 7.89 8.90
N GLU A 222 10.25 7.72 8.36
CA GLU A 222 10.48 7.00 7.09
C GLU A 222 9.98 5.57 7.13
N ALA A 223 10.14 4.89 8.26
CA ALA A 223 9.67 3.51 8.44
C ALA A 223 8.17 3.34 8.19
N LEU A 224 7.36 4.38 8.50
CA LEU A 224 5.92 4.39 8.21
C LEU A 224 5.69 4.43 6.70
N LEU A 225 6.32 5.37 6.01
CA LEU A 225 6.20 5.57 4.57
C LEU A 225 6.78 4.39 3.78
N GLN A 226 7.90 3.82 4.23
CA GLN A 226 8.48 2.60 3.64
C GLN A 226 7.46 1.46 3.67
N ARG A 227 6.81 1.24 4.82
CA ARG A 227 5.78 0.17 4.93
C ARG A 227 4.57 0.44 4.04
N VAL A 228 4.09 1.67 3.96
CA VAL A 228 3.00 2.07 3.05
C VAL A 228 3.38 1.82 1.59
N LEU A 229 4.52 2.35 1.15
CA LEU A 229 4.92 2.26 -0.26
C LEU A 229 5.30 0.84 -0.67
N LEU A 230 6.02 0.10 0.19
CA LEU A 230 6.36 -1.31 -0.08
C LEU A 230 5.14 -2.21 -0.12
N SER A 231 4.09 -1.92 0.64
CA SER A 231 2.87 -2.73 0.66
C SER A 231 1.95 -2.48 -0.53
N SER A 232 1.86 -1.25 -1.01
CA SER A 232 0.75 -0.81 -1.88
C SER A 232 1.17 -0.05 -3.14
N SER A 233 2.44 -0.16 -3.56
CA SER A 233 2.94 0.40 -4.82
C SER A 233 4.05 -0.44 -5.44
N ASN A 234 4.28 -0.27 -6.74
CA ASN A 234 5.35 -0.89 -7.51
C ASN A 234 6.46 0.12 -7.82
N ARG A 235 7.63 -0.36 -8.24
CA ARG A 235 8.65 0.51 -8.84
C ARG A 235 8.09 1.20 -10.08
N GLY A 236 8.41 2.49 -10.22
CA GLY A 236 7.93 3.33 -11.32
C GLY A 236 6.50 3.86 -11.13
N ASP A 237 5.77 3.43 -10.10
CA ASP A 237 4.47 4.00 -9.77
C ASP A 237 4.62 5.47 -9.32
N VAL A 238 3.59 6.26 -9.57
CA VAL A 238 3.51 7.67 -9.18
C VAL A 238 2.79 7.81 -7.85
N VAL A 239 3.49 8.34 -6.86
CA VAL A 239 2.97 8.63 -5.50
C VAL A 239 2.70 10.12 -5.38
N LEU A 240 1.47 10.50 -5.04
CA LEU A 240 1.11 11.87 -4.71
C LEU A 240 1.03 12.06 -3.20
N ASP A 241 1.60 13.15 -2.71
CA ASP A 241 1.38 13.64 -1.33
C ASP A 241 0.93 15.10 -1.38
N PRO A 242 -0.36 15.38 -1.13
CA PRO A 242 -0.91 16.73 -1.18
C PRO A 242 -0.57 17.59 0.05
N PHE A 243 0.09 17.03 1.06
CA PHE A 243 0.51 17.68 2.30
C PHE A 243 1.97 17.35 2.61
N PHE A 244 2.85 17.77 1.70
CA PHE A 244 4.20 17.20 1.56
C PHE A 244 5.14 17.49 2.74
N GLY A 245 4.95 18.63 3.43
CA GLY A 245 5.79 19.03 4.56
C GLY A 245 7.27 19.00 4.22
N THR A 246 8.05 18.30 5.04
CA THR A 246 9.51 18.12 4.84
C THR A 246 9.87 16.94 3.92
N GLY A 247 8.94 16.43 3.12
CA GLY A 247 9.22 15.53 2.01
C GLY A 247 9.55 14.09 2.38
N THR A 248 9.04 13.56 3.50
CA THR A 248 9.29 12.16 3.87
C THR A 248 8.79 11.20 2.79
N THR A 249 7.60 11.46 2.24
CA THR A 249 7.02 10.65 1.16
C THR A 249 7.89 10.65 -0.09
N GLY A 250 8.38 11.82 -0.52
CA GLY A 250 9.25 11.94 -1.70
C GLY A 250 10.61 11.27 -1.49
N ALA A 251 11.22 11.43 -0.31
CA ALA A 251 12.48 10.78 0.02
C ALA A 251 12.35 9.25 -0.04
N VAL A 252 11.31 8.69 0.57
CA VAL A 252 11.06 7.25 0.55
C VAL A 252 10.65 6.75 -0.84
N ALA A 253 9.85 7.51 -1.60
CA ALA A 253 9.51 7.17 -2.98
C ALA A 253 10.76 7.06 -3.85
N ARG A 254 11.65 8.07 -3.81
CA ARG A 254 12.94 8.04 -4.53
C ARG A 254 13.83 6.90 -4.07
N GLN A 255 13.95 6.66 -2.77
CA GLN A 255 14.74 5.55 -2.22
C GLN A 255 14.29 4.19 -2.78
N LEU A 256 12.98 3.99 -2.90
CA LEU A 256 12.36 2.75 -3.35
C LEU A 256 12.13 2.69 -4.88
N GLY A 257 12.58 3.68 -5.65
CA GLY A 257 12.43 3.73 -7.11
C GLY A 257 11.01 3.97 -7.60
N ARG A 258 10.22 4.73 -6.84
CA ARG A 258 8.92 5.28 -7.24
C ARG A 258 9.11 6.74 -7.67
N HIS A 259 8.23 7.24 -8.53
CA HIS A 259 8.10 8.66 -8.78
C HIS A 259 7.22 9.30 -7.72
N PHE A 260 7.45 10.59 -7.46
CA PHE A 260 6.60 11.34 -6.54
C PHE A 260 6.11 12.66 -7.16
N ILE A 261 4.99 13.16 -6.63
CA ILE A 261 4.52 14.53 -6.80
C ILE A 261 4.19 15.00 -5.38
N GLY A 262 4.91 15.99 -4.88
CA GLY A 262 4.62 16.62 -3.60
C GLY A 262 3.92 17.95 -3.81
N ILE A 263 2.98 18.32 -2.93
CA ILE A 263 2.42 19.67 -2.91
C ILE A 263 2.66 20.29 -1.55
N GLU A 264 3.30 21.45 -1.52
CA GLU A 264 3.63 22.14 -0.28
C GLU A 264 3.52 23.66 -0.46
N ARG A 265 2.76 24.29 0.41
CA ARG A 265 2.54 25.74 0.39
C ARG A 265 3.72 26.50 0.97
N GLU A 266 4.27 26.03 2.09
CA GLU A 266 5.29 26.74 2.84
C GLU A 266 6.68 26.59 2.21
N ALA A 267 7.28 27.74 1.81
CA ALA A 267 8.58 27.79 1.13
C ALA A 267 9.71 27.21 1.98
N ALA A 268 9.66 27.39 3.31
CA ALA A 268 10.64 26.84 4.23
C ALA A 268 10.63 25.31 4.21
N TYR A 269 9.47 24.69 4.21
CA TYR A 269 9.32 23.22 4.18
C TYR A 269 9.77 22.67 2.82
N ARG A 270 9.42 23.33 1.71
CA ARG A 270 9.88 22.92 0.37
C ARG A 270 11.40 22.87 0.28
N LYS A 271 12.09 23.93 0.76
CA LYS A 271 13.55 23.97 0.73
C LYS A 271 14.19 22.79 1.51
N VAL A 272 13.64 22.46 2.67
CA VAL A 272 14.09 21.31 3.47
C VAL A 272 13.81 19.99 2.76
N ALA A 273 12.63 19.86 2.15
CA ALA A 273 12.24 18.68 1.41
C ALA A 273 13.13 18.45 0.17
N GLU A 274 13.43 19.49 -0.59
CA GLU A 274 14.32 19.45 -1.76
C GLU A 274 15.70 18.94 -1.36
N ALA A 275 16.32 19.53 -0.34
CA ALA A 275 17.63 19.12 0.16
C ALA A 275 17.63 17.67 0.66
N ARG A 276 16.57 17.26 1.38
CA ARG A 276 16.41 15.88 1.83
C ARG A 276 16.35 14.91 0.67
N ILE A 277 15.51 15.17 -0.33
CA ILE A 277 15.30 14.30 -1.47
C ILE A 277 16.53 14.20 -2.34
N GLU A 278 17.26 15.32 -2.53
CA GLU A 278 18.51 15.35 -3.28
C GLU A 278 19.58 14.43 -2.65
N ALA A 279 19.65 14.40 -1.33
CA ALA A 279 20.59 13.57 -0.58
C ALA A 279 20.23 12.05 -0.60
N VAL A 280 19.06 11.65 -1.08
CA VAL A 280 18.65 10.25 -1.11
C VAL A 280 19.45 9.45 -2.12
N VAL A 281 20.06 8.35 -1.67
CA VAL A 281 20.65 7.32 -2.50
C VAL A 281 19.58 6.23 -2.76
N PRO A 282 19.16 6.00 -4.01
CA PRO A 282 18.22 4.94 -4.33
C PRO A 282 18.77 3.56 -3.98
N ILE A 283 17.90 2.69 -3.49
CA ILE A 283 18.23 1.28 -3.24
C ILE A 283 18.41 0.56 -4.58
N ASP A 284 19.40 -0.36 -4.65
CA ASP A 284 19.63 -1.18 -5.84
C ASP A 284 18.32 -1.88 -6.24
N PRO A 285 17.92 -1.76 -7.52
CA PRO A 285 16.74 -2.41 -8.06
C PRO A 285 16.63 -3.91 -7.79
N GLU A 286 17.74 -4.62 -7.77
CA GLU A 286 17.75 -6.07 -7.51
C GLU A 286 17.31 -6.38 -6.08
N LEU A 287 17.67 -5.54 -5.10
CA LEU A 287 17.24 -5.67 -3.70
C LEU A 287 15.75 -5.36 -3.48
N LEU A 288 15.13 -4.66 -4.44
CA LEU A 288 13.71 -4.31 -4.41
C LEU A 288 12.83 -5.32 -5.16
N ARG A 289 13.42 -6.38 -5.75
CA ARG A 289 12.64 -7.44 -6.38
C ARG A 289 11.77 -8.14 -5.35
N GLN A 290 10.49 -8.12 -5.62
CA GLN A 290 9.53 -8.83 -4.77
C GLN A 290 9.46 -10.31 -5.13
N PRO A 291 9.31 -11.22 -4.15
CA PRO A 291 9.02 -12.62 -4.44
C PRO A 291 7.75 -12.71 -5.27
N ALA A 292 7.75 -13.57 -6.30
CA ALA A 292 6.55 -13.85 -7.07
C ALA A 292 5.40 -14.25 -6.13
N ALA A 293 4.22 -13.67 -6.35
CA ALA A 293 3.07 -13.99 -5.52
C ALA A 293 2.72 -15.48 -5.64
N LYS A 294 2.64 -16.20 -4.52
CA LYS A 294 2.28 -17.63 -4.51
C LYS A 294 0.94 -17.93 -5.21
N ARG A 295 0.09 -16.91 -5.42
CA ARG A 295 -1.16 -17.03 -6.18
C ARG A 295 -0.96 -17.18 -7.69
N GLU A 296 0.17 -16.79 -8.23
CA GLU A 296 0.52 -16.95 -9.66
C GLU A 296 1.07 -18.33 -9.94
N GLU A 297 1.49 -19.07 -8.91
CA GLU A 297 1.94 -20.44 -9.06
C GLU A 297 0.76 -21.40 -9.28
N PRO A 298 0.87 -22.34 -10.25
CA PRO A 298 -0.17 -23.35 -10.47
C PRO A 298 -0.52 -24.09 -9.17
N ARG A 299 -1.80 -24.29 -8.94
CA ARG A 299 -2.26 -25.11 -7.80
C ARG A 299 -1.89 -26.56 -8.07
N VAL A 300 -1.13 -27.14 -7.17
CA VAL A 300 -0.76 -28.56 -7.21
C VAL A 300 -1.47 -29.27 -6.08
N ALA A 301 -2.30 -30.24 -6.41
CA ALA A 301 -2.91 -31.15 -5.42
C ALA A 301 -1.86 -32.17 -4.94
N PHE A 302 -1.97 -32.65 -3.70
CA PHE A 302 -1.05 -33.68 -3.22
C PHE A 302 -1.18 -34.98 -4.02
N ALA A 303 -2.39 -35.34 -4.46
CA ALA A 303 -2.64 -36.44 -5.36
C ALA A 303 -1.80 -36.38 -6.66
N SER A 304 -1.61 -35.17 -7.21
CA SER A 304 -0.80 -34.98 -8.42
C SER A 304 0.66 -35.37 -8.24
N LEU A 305 1.19 -35.27 -7.01
CA LEU A 305 2.55 -35.80 -6.72
C LEU A 305 2.60 -37.31 -6.76
N VAL A 306 1.53 -37.98 -6.33
CA VAL A 306 1.41 -39.45 -6.38
C VAL A 306 1.27 -39.90 -7.81
N GLU A 307 0.38 -39.27 -8.60
CA GLU A 307 0.18 -39.53 -10.04
C GLU A 307 1.44 -39.32 -10.86
N ALA A 308 2.23 -38.28 -10.55
CA ALA A 308 3.49 -38.00 -11.21
C ALA A 308 4.68 -38.87 -10.74
N GLY A 309 4.45 -39.79 -9.79
CA GLY A 309 5.47 -40.66 -9.23
C GLY A 309 6.51 -39.99 -8.34
N LEU A 310 6.28 -38.72 -7.95
CA LEU A 310 7.15 -37.97 -7.03
C LEU A 310 7.05 -38.50 -5.59
N VAL A 311 5.89 -39.04 -5.22
CA VAL A 311 5.64 -39.72 -3.97
C VAL A 311 4.96 -41.06 -4.27
N ARG A 312 5.49 -42.15 -3.76
CA ARG A 312 4.87 -43.47 -3.99
C ARG A 312 3.81 -43.76 -2.93
N PRO A 313 2.71 -44.45 -3.29
CA PRO A 313 1.82 -45.04 -2.30
C PRO A 313 2.62 -45.92 -1.33
N GLY A 314 2.29 -45.87 -0.04
CA GLY A 314 3.03 -46.55 1.02
C GLY A 314 4.20 -45.75 1.61
N THR A 315 4.56 -44.60 1.01
CA THR A 315 5.57 -43.70 1.61
C THR A 315 5.11 -43.23 2.98
N VAL A 316 6.01 -43.31 3.96
CA VAL A 316 5.79 -42.79 5.30
C VAL A 316 6.21 -41.33 5.34
N LEU A 317 5.31 -40.45 5.76
CA LEU A 317 5.60 -39.07 6.07
C LEU A 317 5.60 -38.85 7.57
N THR A 318 6.45 -37.97 8.06
CA THR A 318 6.54 -37.64 9.50
C THR A 318 6.49 -36.10 9.68
N ASP A 319 6.23 -35.63 10.91
CA ASP A 319 6.55 -34.26 11.26
C ASP A 319 8.08 -34.07 11.41
N ALA A 320 8.58 -32.85 11.41
CA ALA A 320 10.02 -32.54 11.49
C ALA A 320 10.72 -33.17 12.73
N LYS A 321 9.96 -33.43 13.81
CA LYS A 321 10.44 -34.02 15.05
C LYS A 321 10.17 -35.54 15.15
N LYS A 322 9.62 -36.16 14.11
CA LYS A 322 9.24 -37.58 14.04
C LYS A 322 8.27 -38.03 15.14
N ARG A 323 7.42 -37.14 15.65
CA ARG A 323 6.42 -37.45 16.69
C ARG A 323 5.17 -38.09 16.10
N PHE A 324 4.83 -37.74 14.86
CA PHE A 324 3.67 -38.23 14.13
C PHE A 324 4.12 -38.87 12.83
N SER A 325 3.46 -39.95 12.44
CA SER A 325 3.72 -40.64 11.18
C SER A 325 2.41 -40.96 10.47
N VAL A 326 2.42 -40.90 9.15
CA VAL A 326 1.28 -41.21 8.28
C VAL A 326 1.75 -41.92 7.03
N VAL A 327 0.87 -42.70 6.42
CA VAL A 327 1.15 -43.44 5.18
C VAL A 327 0.40 -42.79 4.02
N VAL A 328 1.10 -42.58 2.90
CA VAL A 328 0.52 -42.06 1.65
C VAL A 328 -0.29 -43.17 0.97
N ARG A 329 -1.52 -42.84 0.59
CA ARG A 329 -2.46 -43.72 -0.11
C ARG A 329 -2.41 -43.53 -1.62
N PRO A 330 -2.84 -44.53 -2.43
CA PRO A 330 -2.92 -44.39 -3.89
C PRO A 330 -3.83 -43.26 -4.38
N ASP A 331 -4.85 -42.88 -3.60
CA ASP A 331 -5.81 -41.82 -3.91
C ASP A 331 -5.30 -40.40 -3.56
N GLY A 332 -4.04 -40.28 -3.15
CA GLY A 332 -3.46 -39.01 -2.74
C GLY A 332 -3.92 -38.49 -1.38
N GLN A 333 -4.62 -39.31 -0.60
CA GLN A 333 -4.87 -39.04 0.80
C GLN A 333 -3.75 -39.63 1.67
N ILE A 334 -3.70 -39.23 2.92
CA ILE A 334 -2.79 -39.82 3.93
C ILE A 334 -3.60 -40.48 5.05
N GLN A 335 -3.04 -41.51 5.63
CA GLN A 335 -3.68 -42.29 6.69
C GLN A 335 -2.80 -42.27 7.95
N SER A 336 -3.43 -41.95 9.09
CA SER A 336 -2.87 -42.14 10.45
C SER A 336 -3.78 -43.11 11.19
N ASP A 337 -3.28 -44.27 11.59
CA ASP A 337 -4.08 -45.34 12.19
C ASP A 337 -5.36 -45.64 11.38
N SER A 338 -6.54 -45.37 11.96
CA SER A 338 -7.85 -45.54 11.29
C SER A 338 -8.38 -44.32 10.60
N ILE A 339 -7.68 -43.18 10.65
CA ILE A 339 -8.16 -41.88 10.13
C ILE A 339 -7.53 -41.61 8.78
N ILE A 340 -8.38 -41.32 7.79
CA ILE A 340 -7.97 -40.96 6.41
C ILE A 340 -8.39 -39.55 6.09
N GLY A 341 -7.56 -38.82 5.37
CA GLY A 341 -7.88 -37.46 4.93
C GLY A 341 -6.76 -36.77 4.17
N SER A 342 -6.98 -35.50 3.88
CA SER A 342 -5.94 -34.68 3.22
C SER A 342 -4.77 -34.40 4.15
N ILE A 343 -3.61 -34.04 3.56
CA ILE A 343 -2.40 -33.64 4.30
C ILE A 343 -2.67 -32.53 5.31
N HIS A 344 -3.60 -31.61 4.99
CA HIS A 344 -4.00 -30.52 5.88
C HIS A 344 -4.86 -30.99 7.05
N LYS A 345 -5.89 -31.81 6.74
CA LYS A 345 -6.85 -32.33 7.74
C LYS A 345 -6.15 -33.19 8.77
N ILE A 346 -5.35 -34.17 8.32
CA ILE A 346 -4.65 -35.06 9.24
C ILE A 346 -3.58 -34.29 10.02
N GLY A 347 -2.85 -33.37 9.38
CA GLY A 347 -1.88 -32.52 10.07
C GLY A 347 -2.50 -31.66 11.16
N ALA A 348 -3.69 -31.11 10.96
CA ALA A 348 -4.42 -30.37 12.00
C ALA A 348 -4.86 -31.30 13.14
N LEU A 349 -5.41 -32.45 12.79
CA LEU A 349 -5.96 -33.41 13.75
C LEU A 349 -4.89 -33.97 14.70
N VAL A 350 -3.74 -34.38 14.19
CA VAL A 350 -2.65 -34.95 15.05
C VAL A 350 -2.04 -33.91 15.97
N GLN A 351 -2.17 -32.64 15.65
CA GLN A 351 -1.71 -31.53 16.50
C GLN A 351 -2.79 -31.00 17.45
N GLY A 352 -4.05 -31.43 17.32
CA GLY A 352 -5.17 -30.85 18.06
C GLY A 352 -5.46 -29.38 17.66
N LEU A 353 -5.15 -28.98 16.42
CA LEU A 353 -5.29 -27.61 15.92
C LEU A 353 -6.49 -27.48 14.96
N PRO A 354 -7.11 -26.29 14.85
CA PRO A 354 -8.22 -26.08 13.93
C PRO A 354 -7.80 -26.10 12.45
N ALA A 355 -6.53 -25.85 12.14
CA ALA A 355 -5.98 -25.85 10.80
C ALA A 355 -4.48 -26.18 10.80
N CYS A 356 -3.98 -26.72 9.67
CA CYS A 356 -2.56 -27.01 9.48
C CYS A 356 -2.18 -26.79 8.00
N ASN A 357 -1.01 -26.24 7.76
CA ASN A 357 -0.41 -26.29 6.42
C ASN A 357 0.34 -27.62 6.25
N GLY A 358 -0.35 -28.63 5.71
CA GLY A 358 0.21 -29.97 5.54
C GLY A 358 1.44 -30.00 4.63
N TRP A 359 1.62 -29.05 3.71
CA TRP A 359 2.79 -29.00 2.84
C TRP A 359 4.10 -28.75 3.59
N THR A 360 4.08 -27.91 4.59
CA THR A 360 5.24 -27.55 5.41
C THR A 360 5.34 -28.42 6.67
N PHE A 361 4.22 -29.02 7.10
CA PHE A 361 4.18 -29.86 8.30
C PHE A 361 4.72 -31.27 8.07
N TRP A 362 4.33 -31.90 6.94
CA TRP A 362 4.75 -33.26 6.62
C TRP A 362 6.09 -33.27 5.88
N HIS A 363 6.95 -34.19 6.29
CA HIS A 363 8.30 -34.40 5.77
C HIS A 363 8.45 -35.84 5.26
N PHE A 364 9.30 -36.02 4.28
CA PHE A 364 9.73 -37.29 3.76
C PHE A 364 11.24 -37.41 3.89
N ASP A 365 11.73 -38.65 4.00
CA ASP A 365 13.15 -38.92 4.12
C ASP A 365 13.84 -39.00 2.74
N VAL A 366 14.90 -38.23 2.58
CA VAL A 366 15.78 -38.27 1.39
C VAL A 366 17.18 -38.61 1.87
N ARG A 367 17.54 -39.89 1.78
CA ARG A 367 18.87 -40.40 2.18
C ARG A 367 19.27 -40.02 3.60
N GLY A 368 18.33 -40.11 4.55
CA GLY A 368 18.55 -39.81 5.95
C GLY A 368 18.30 -38.33 6.34
N ALA A 369 18.00 -37.45 5.37
CA ALA A 369 17.63 -36.08 5.64
C ALA A 369 16.11 -35.84 5.44
N LEU A 370 15.47 -35.28 6.45
CA LEU A 370 14.04 -34.93 6.35
C LEU A 370 13.86 -33.64 5.53
N GLN A 371 13.00 -33.69 4.53
CA GLN A 371 12.59 -32.55 3.72
C GLN A 371 11.07 -32.37 3.75
N PRO A 372 10.54 -31.14 3.81
CA PRO A 372 9.11 -30.92 3.74
C PRO A 372 8.57 -31.31 2.36
N ILE A 373 7.38 -31.88 2.31
CA ILE A 373 6.75 -32.28 1.03
C ILE A 373 6.49 -31.10 0.09
N ASP A 374 6.57 -29.85 0.60
CA ASP A 374 6.52 -28.63 -0.19
C ASP A 374 7.65 -28.56 -1.26
N ALA A 375 8.81 -29.17 -0.99
CA ALA A 375 9.90 -29.29 -1.95
C ALA A 375 9.48 -30.07 -3.22
N LEU A 376 8.68 -31.12 -3.05
CA LEU A 376 8.15 -31.91 -4.16
C LEU A 376 7.06 -31.14 -4.94
N ARG A 377 6.29 -30.31 -4.22
CA ARG A 377 5.33 -29.40 -4.86
C ARG A 377 6.04 -28.37 -5.75
N ALA A 378 7.15 -27.82 -5.29
CA ALA A 378 7.97 -26.89 -6.09
C ALA A 378 8.56 -27.59 -7.32
N GLU A 379 8.99 -28.84 -7.20
CA GLU A 379 9.46 -29.65 -8.34
C GLU A 379 8.34 -29.90 -9.36
N MET A 380 7.13 -30.26 -8.89
CA MET A 380 5.98 -30.46 -9.77
C MET A 380 5.62 -29.19 -10.55
N ARG A 381 5.66 -28.03 -9.90
CA ARG A 381 5.43 -26.74 -10.56
C ARG A 381 6.43 -26.45 -11.68
N LYS A 382 7.71 -26.79 -11.45
CA LYS A 382 8.73 -26.66 -12.51
C LYS A 382 8.40 -27.54 -13.71
N ARG A 383 7.93 -28.78 -13.46
CA ARG A 383 7.51 -29.69 -14.55
C ARG A 383 6.26 -29.21 -15.30
N MET A 384 5.38 -28.45 -14.65
CA MET A 384 4.17 -27.87 -15.27
C MET A 384 4.46 -26.59 -16.07
N ALA A 385 5.58 -25.94 -15.81
CA ALA A 385 5.97 -24.67 -16.45
C ALA A 385 6.90 -24.85 -17.66
N GLY A 386 7.49 -26.02 -17.85
CA GLY A 386 8.33 -26.41 -19.01
C GLY A 386 7.57 -27.32 -19.93
#